data_6a385d5f282fde944c0ac9667baaa545
#
_entry.id   6a385d5f282fde944c0ac9667baaa545
#
_cell.length_a   1.000
_cell.length_b   1.000
_cell.length_c   1.000
_cell.angle_alpha   90.00
_cell.angle_beta   90.00
_cell.angle_gamma   90.00
#
_symmetry.space_group_name_H-M   'P 1'
#
loop_
_entity.id
_entity.type
_entity.pdbx_description
1 polymer ?
#
loop_
_entity_poly.entity_id
_entity_poly.type
_entity_poly.pdbx_seq_one_letter_code
_entity_poly.pdbx_strand_id
1 'polypeptide(L)'
;MSTKKTPATHGSEVRIVVSDVSSELAFECPSPASEIREAVTAALSSGNPLILSDIRGRQIIVPAQKIGFVEIGEQSERRVGFGTL
;
A
#
# COMPACT_ATOMS: atom_id res chain seq x y z
N MET A 1 2.85 -23.10 14.42
CA MET A 1 2.65 -22.61 14.33
C MET A 1 2.30 -21.95 14.16
N SER A 2 2.14 -21.70 13.88
CA SER A 2 1.69 -21.04 13.61
C SER A 2 1.47 -20.26 13.36
N THR A 3 1.36 -19.94 13.27
CA THR A 3 1.12 -19.22 13.02
C THR A 3 0.89 -18.48 12.66
N LYS A 4 0.78 -18.28 12.50
CA LYS A 4 0.62 -17.60 12.12
C LYS A 4 0.06 -16.95 11.89
N LYS A 5 -0.18 -16.63 11.92
CA LYS A 5 -0.63 -16.00 11.67
C LYS A 5 -1.11 -15.33 11.47
N THR A 6 -1.79 -15.02 11.58
CA THR A 6 -2.27 -14.27 11.27
C THR A 6 -1.97 -13.20 10.95
N PRO A 7 -1.55 -12.89 10.72
CA PRO A 7 -0.97 -11.78 10.22
C PRO A 7 -1.65 -10.98 9.23
N ALA A 8 -2.50 -11.43 8.62
CA ALA A 8 -3.18 -10.74 7.62
C ALA A 8 -3.72 -9.44 8.07
N THR A 9 -3.68 -9.22 9.31
CA THR A 9 -4.22 -8.03 9.82
C THR A 9 -3.27 -6.88 9.80
N HIS A 10 -2.08 -7.07 9.26
CA HIS A 10 -1.09 -6.02 9.32
C HIS A 10 -0.79 -5.41 7.97
N GLY A 11 -1.78 -5.38 7.13
CA GLY A 11 -1.62 -4.73 5.87
C GLY A 11 -1.65 -3.22 5.98
N SER A 12 -1.54 -2.56 4.87
CA SER A 12 -1.50 -1.12 4.80
C SER A 12 -2.46 -0.63 3.74
N GLU A 13 -3.01 0.54 3.98
CA GLU A 13 -3.79 1.22 2.97
C GLU A 13 -2.87 2.10 2.18
N VAL A 14 -2.96 2.03 0.87
CA VAL A 14 -2.10 2.82 -0.01
C VAL A 14 -2.96 3.65 -0.92
N ARG A 15 -2.65 4.92 -1.04
CA ARG A 15 -3.32 5.80 -1.97
C ARG A 15 -2.26 6.51 -2.79
N ILE A 16 -2.33 6.38 -4.09
CA ILE A 16 -1.38 6.98 -5.00
C ILE A 16 -2.10 7.97 -5.88
N VAL A 17 -1.62 9.19 -5.88
CA VAL A 17 -2.15 10.22 -6.77
C VAL A 17 -1.25 10.27 -8.00
N VAL A 18 -1.86 10.11 -9.17
CA VAL A 18 -1.14 10.08 -10.42
C VAL A 18 -1.07 11.47 -10.99
N SER A 19 0.12 11.87 -11.38
CA SER A 19 0.34 13.20 -11.95
C SER A 19 -0.37 13.34 -13.28
N ASP A 20 -0.83 14.50 -13.55
CA ASP A 20 -1.39 14.86 -14.86
C ASP A 20 -2.72 14.19 -15.16
N VAL A 21 -3.29 13.48 -14.22
CA VAL A 21 -4.64 12.95 -14.37
C VAL A 21 -5.38 13.17 -13.08
N SER A 22 -6.65 13.35 -13.17
CA SER A 22 -7.45 13.54 -12.00
C SER A 22 -7.87 12.21 -11.45
N SER A 23 -6.93 11.36 -11.16
CA SER A 23 -7.27 10.05 -10.68
C SER A 23 -6.38 9.64 -9.57
N GLU A 24 -6.89 8.83 -8.71
CA GLU A 24 -6.06 8.25 -7.67
C GLU A 24 -6.34 6.77 -7.58
N LEU A 25 -5.37 6.03 -7.13
CA LEU A 25 -5.48 4.62 -6.91
C LEU A 25 -5.53 4.41 -5.41
N ALA A 26 -6.47 3.62 -4.95
CA ALA A 26 -6.58 3.31 -3.53
C ALA A 26 -6.74 1.82 -3.37
N PHE A 27 -5.93 1.20 -2.57
CA PHE A 27 -5.98 -0.25 -2.41
C PHE A 27 -5.30 -0.64 -1.10
N GLU A 28 -5.48 -1.88 -0.73
CA GLU A 28 -4.85 -2.43 0.47
C GLU A 28 -3.75 -3.38 0.08
N CYS A 29 -2.61 -3.21 0.70
CA CYS A 29 -1.47 -4.11 0.51
C CYS A 29 -1.32 -4.99 1.70
N PRO A 30 -0.90 -6.24 1.52
CA PRO A 30 -0.66 -7.12 2.66
C PRO A 30 0.64 -6.83 3.39
N SER A 31 1.43 -5.93 2.89
CA SER A 31 2.74 -5.63 3.48
C SER A 31 2.65 -4.53 4.51
N PRO A 32 3.56 -4.49 5.47
CA PRO A 32 3.56 -3.40 6.43
C PRO A 32 3.98 -2.08 5.78
N ALA A 33 3.59 -1.01 6.42
CA ALA A 33 3.82 0.33 5.86
C ALA A 33 5.29 0.60 5.60
N SER A 34 6.18 0.08 6.45
CA SER A 34 7.61 0.32 6.28
C SER A 34 8.13 -0.28 4.98
N GLU A 35 7.64 -1.46 4.62
CA GLU A 35 8.08 -2.08 3.38
C GLU A 35 7.56 -1.32 2.17
N ILE A 36 6.34 -0.83 2.27
CA ILE A 36 5.78 -0.07 1.16
C ILE A 36 6.53 1.24 1.00
N ARG A 37 6.86 1.87 2.12
CA ARG A 37 7.61 3.12 2.07
C ARG A 37 8.97 2.92 1.42
N GLU A 38 9.62 1.80 1.72
CA GLU A 38 10.90 1.50 1.10
C GLU A 38 10.76 1.29 -0.39
N ALA A 39 9.72 0.59 -0.81
CA ALA A 39 9.49 0.36 -2.22
C ALA A 39 9.23 1.67 -2.96
N VAL A 40 8.44 2.54 -2.35
CA VAL A 40 8.15 3.85 -2.96
C VAL A 40 9.42 4.68 -3.05
N THR A 41 10.19 4.73 -1.99
CA THR A 41 11.42 5.50 -1.97
C THR A 41 12.39 4.99 -3.02
N ALA A 42 12.51 3.68 -3.15
CA ALA A 42 13.40 3.09 -4.13
C ALA A 42 12.95 3.43 -5.55
N ALA A 43 11.65 3.39 -5.81
CA ALA A 43 11.14 3.74 -7.13
C ALA A 43 11.43 5.19 -7.46
N LEU A 44 11.19 6.07 -6.49
CA LEU A 44 11.42 7.50 -6.73
C LEU A 44 12.89 7.82 -6.91
N SER A 45 13.77 7.11 -6.23
CA SER A 45 15.20 7.35 -6.35
C SER A 45 15.77 6.79 -7.64
N SER A 46 15.31 5.62 -8.04
CA SER A 46 15.90 4.94 -9.19
C SER A 46 15.24 5.29 -10.50
N GLY A 47 14.01 5.74 -10.45
CA GLY A 47 13.22 5.94 -11.67
C GLY A 47 12.55 4.68 -12.17
N ASN A 48 12.71 3.57 -11.46
CA ASN A 48 12.04 2.34 -11.85
C ASN A 48 10.58 2.38 -11.43
N PRO A 49 9.73 1.62 -12.08
CA PRO A 49 8.32 1.62 -11.71
C PRO A 49 8.10 1.14 -10.28
N LEU A 50 7.11 1.69 -9.64
CA LEU A 50 6.66 1.19 -8.36
C LEU A 50 5.75 0.01 -8.62
N ILE A 51 6.01 -1.12 -7.98
CA ILE A 51 5.21 -2.33 -8.16
C ILE A 51 4.75 -2.79 -6.79
N LEU A 52 3.46 -2.82 -6.59
CA LEU A 52 2.88 -3.28 -5.32
C LEU A 52 1.80 -4.32 -5.62
N SER A 53 1.59 -5.21 -4.68
CA SER A 53 0.52 -6.20 -4.80
C SER A 53 -0.58 -5.85 -3.82
N ASP A 54 -1.81 -5.99 -4.22
CA ASP A 54 -2.90 -5.74 -3.31
C ASP A 54 -3.35 -7.05 -2.65
N ILE A 55 -4.26 -6.96 -1.72
CA ILE A 55 -4.69 -8.13 -0.98
C ILE A 55 -5.49 -9.10 -1.83
N ARG A 56 -5.88 -8.71 -3.02
CA ARG A 56 -6.60 -9.58 -3.93
C ARG A 56 -5.68 -10.23 -4.94
N GLY A 57 -4.38 -10.03 -4.79
CA GLY A 57 -3.42 -10.63 -5.70
C GLY A 57 -3.19 -9.85 -6.97
N ARG A 58 -3.75 -8.65 -7.09
CA ARG A 58 -3.51 -7.83 -8.27
C ARG A 58 -2.21 -7.07 -8.08
N GLN A 59 -1.52 -6.85 -9.17
CA GLN A 59 -0.31 -6.04 -9.13
C GLN A 59 -0.63 -4.64 -9.62
N ILE A 60 -0.18 -3.67 -8.88
CA ILE A 60 -0.35 -2.27 -9.23
C ILE A 60 1.03 -1.76 -9.66
N ILE A 61 1.14 -1.33 -10.89
CA ILE A 61 2.42 -0.88 -11.43
C ILE A 61 2.28 0.57 -11.86
N VAL A 62 3.08 1.44 -11.27
CA VAL A 62 2.99 2.87 -11.54
C VAL A 62 4.36 3.37 -11.97
N PRO A 63 4.47 3.99 -13.14
CA PRO A 63 5.74 4.58 -13.53
C PRO A 63 6.17 5.65 -12.54
N ALA A 64 7.43 5.65 -12.17
CA ALA A 64 7.91 6.57 -11.15
C ALA A 64 7.60 8.02 -11.50
N GLN A 65 7.71 8.37 -12.77
CA GLN A 65 7.50 9.75 -13.20
C GLN A 65 6.05 10.19 -13.11
N LYS A 66 5.15 9.25 -12.93
CA LYS A 66 3.73 9.56 -12.85
C LYS A 66 3.22 9.60 -11.42
N ILE A 67 4.06 9.38 -10.45
CA ILE A 67 3.65 9.41 -9.07
C ILE A 67 3.60 10.85 -8.60
N GLY A 68 2.43 11.34 -8.26
CA GLY A 68 2.28 12.65 -7.66
C GLY A 68 2.63 12.61 -6.20
N PHE A 69 1.93 11.80 -5.45
CA PHE A 69 2.33 11.49 -4.09
C PHE A 69 1.72 10.16 -3.68
N VAL A 70 2.23 9.59 -2.61
CA VAL A 70 1.76 8.32 -2.08
C VAL A 70 1.45 8.51 -0.59
N GLU A 71 0.27 8.09 -0.20
CA GLU A 71 -0.10 8.06 1.21
C GLU A 71 -0.12 6.62 1.65
N ILE A 72 0.47 6.32 2.79
CA ILE A 72 0.52 4.97 3.33
C ILE A 72 0.00 5.04 4.75
N GLY A 73 -1.05 4.28 5.03
CA GLY A 73 -1.59 4.19 6.37
C GLY A 73 -1.59 2.77 6.83
N GLU A 74 -1.29 2.55 8.10
CA GLU A 74 -1.38 1.22 8.63
C GLU A 74 -2.83 0.87 8.81
N GLN A 75 -3.19 -0.35 8.40
CA GLN A 75 -4.51 -0.78 8.58
C GLN A 75 -4.63 -1.32 9.95
N SER A 76 -5.27 -0.64 10.82
CA SER A 76 -5.42 -1.15 12.13
C SER A 76 -6.54 -2.08 12.13
N GLU A 77 -6.62 -2.87 13.02
CA GLU A 77 -7.59 -3.73 13.06
C GLU A 77 -8.81 -3.16 13.39
N ARG A 78 -8.99 -2.27 13.42
CA ARG A 78 -10.11 -1.68 13.61
C ARG A 78 -11.20 -2.42 13.81
N ARG A 79 -11.24 -2.98 14.00
CA ARG A 79 -12.01 -3.63 14.20
C ARG A 79 -12.70 -3.65 15.05
N VAL A 80 -12.59 -3.21 15.18
CA VAL A 80 -13.10 -3.13 15.86
C VAL A 80 -13.87 -2.92 16.29
N GLY A 81 -14.04 -2.88 16.03
CA GLY A 81 -14.83 -2.64 16.34
C GLY A 81 -15.52 -2.78 16.83
N PHE A 82 -15.57 -2.90 16.98
CA PHE A 82 -16.25 -3.04 17.46
C PHE A 82 -16.69 -2.71 18.11
N GLY A 83 -16.46 -2.70 18.00
CA GLY A 83 -16.90 -2.31 18.54
C GLY A 83 -17.20 -1.78 18.92
N THR A 84 -17.13 -1.47 18.86
CA THR A 84 -17.41 -0.84 19.22
C THR A 84 -17.80 -0.48 19.56
N LEU A 85 -17.86 -0.60 19.37
CA LEU A 85 -18.15 -0.12 19.70
C LEU A 85 -18.38 0.17 20.09
#